data_33bd976402cddd99b413d3b57636b872
#
_entry.id   33bd976402cddd99b413d3b57636b872
#
_cell.length_a   1.000
_cell.length_b   1.000
_cell.length_c   1.000
_cell.angle_alpha   90.00
_cell.angle_beta   90.00
_cell.angle_gamma   90.00
#
_symmetry.space_group_name_H-M   'P 1'
#
loop_
_entity.id
_entity.type
_entity.pdbx_description
1 polymer ?
#
loop_
_entity_poly.entity_id
_entity_poly.type
_entity_poly.pdbx_seq_one_letter_code
_entity_poly.pdbx_strand_id
1 'polypeptide(L)'
;MNGCLKNLPIFALTMLTCIFAHAQSNVGELMDQGGKIVTRDAQMALAPFRYQYVWPNRLGEGDLIFKADGTLDGTEDHYSSRTTSPAVGTWTVDEAGKQCVKKTLSAWNTKSDLCWWPYQLGDKFFVSNTNERTGRLSPVKSVTKLQQ
;
A
#
# COMPACT_ATOMS: atom_id res chain seq x y z
N MET A 1 71.07 -5.02 20.19
CA MET A 1 70.76 -5.21 18.77
C MET A 1 69.29 -5.38 18.69
N ASN A 2 68.66 -4.39 18.07
CA ASN A 2 67.22 -4.07 18.23
C ASN A 2 66.42 -4.72 17.14
N GLY A 3 65.42 -5.55 17.51
CA GLY A 3 64.42 -6.11 16.60
C GLY A 3 63.12 -5.37 16.72
N CYS A 4 62.79 -4.58 15.71
CA CYS A 4 61.60 -3.77 15.60
C CYS A 4 60.40 -4.64 15.20
N LEU A 5 59.43 -4.86 16.10
CA LEU A 5 58.13 -5.46 15.76
C LEU A 5 57.30 -4.41 15.07
N LYS A 6 57.02 -4.59 13.80
CA LYS A 6 56.08 -3.81 13.00
C LYS A 6 54.67 -4.25 13.30
N ASN A 7 53.87 -3.31 13.86
CA ASN A 7 52.43 -3.44 14.00
C ASN A 7 51.75 -3.46 12.62
N LEU A 8 51.09 -4.56 12.28
CA LEU A 8 50.13 -4.62 11.15
C LEU A 8 48.78 -4.08 11.63
N PRO A 9 48.19 -3.11 10.95
CA PRO A 9 46.82 -2.74 11.20
C PRO A 9 45.88 -3.80 10.62
N ILE A 10 45.00 -4.33 11.45
CA ILE A 10 43.89 -5.19 11.06
C ILE A 10 42.90 -4.30 10.33
N PHE A 11 42.87 -4.40 8.99
CA PHE A 11 41.78 -3.83 8.20
C PHE A 11 40.50 -4.66 8.45
N ALA A 12 39.61 -4.11 9.26
CA ALA A 12 38.25 -4.61 9.38
C ALA A 12 37.52 -4.33 8.07
N LEU A 13 37.40 -5.39 7.25
CA LEU A 13 36.62 -5.38 6.02
C LEU A 13 35.14 -5.36 6.39
N THR A 14 34.57 -4.17 6.58
CA THR A 14 33.12 -4.00 6.70
C THR A 14 32.50 -4.36 5.37
N MET A 15 31.95 -5.58 5.28
CA MET A 15 31.07 -5.97 4.17
C MET A 15 29.83 -5.10 4.23
N LEU A 16 29.80 -4.09 3.37
CA LEU A 16 28.62 -3.29 3.10
C LEU A 16 27.67 -4.21 2.31
N THR A 17 26.75 -4.88 3.02
CA THR A 17 25.66 -5.62 2.39
C THR A 17 24.75 -4.60 1.72
N CYS A 18 24.92 -4.39 0.43
CA CYS A 18 23.95 -3.68 -0.40
C CYS A 18 22.65 -4.49 -0.36
N ILE A 19 21.71 -4.08 0.49
CA ILE A 19 20.33 -4.56 0.45
C ILE A 19 19.73 -3.97 -0.82
N PHE A 20 19.76 -4.75 -1.90
CA PHE A 20 19.00 -4.42 -3.09
C PHE A 20 17.52 -4.44 -2.69
N ALA A 21 16.93 -3.26 -2.55
CA ALA A 21 15.48 -3.13 -2.44
C ALA A 21 14.86 -3.57 -3.77
N HIS A 22 14.62 -4.87 -3.90
CA HIS A 22 13.83 -5.38 -5.02
C HIS A 22 12.41 -4.85 -4.83
N ALA A 23 11.93 -4.10 -5.81
CA ALA A 23 10.53 -3.70 -5.86
C ALA A 23 9.70 -4.98 -6.03
N GLN A 24 8.86 -5.29 -5.05
CA GLN A 24 7.97 -6.46 -5.10
C GLN A 24 7.02 -6.29 -6.29
N SER A 25 7.04 -7.23 -7.22
CA SER A 25 6.19 -7.20 -8.41
C SER A 25 4.92 -8.01 -8.24
N ASN A 26 4.93 -9.02 -7.37
CA ASN A 26 3.81 -9.92 -7.14
C ASN A 26 3.64 -10.30 -5.66
N VAL A 27 2.48 -10.87 -5.35
CA VAL A 27 2.10 -11.29 -3.98
C VAL A 27 3.09 -12.30 -3.41
N GLY A 28 3.58 -13.24 -4.21
CA GLY A 28 4.52 -14.27 -3.78
C GLY A 28 5.82 -13.67 -3.27
N GLU A 29 6.43 -12.76 -4.03
CA GLU A 29 7.66 -12.06 -3.63
C GLU A 29 7.47 -11.25 -2.35
N LEU A 30 6.31 -10.57 -2.22
CA LEU A 30 5.99 -9.83 -1.02
C LEU A 30 5.91 -10.73 0.21
N MET A 31 5.19 -11.85 0.10
CA MET A 31 5.02 -12.80 1.20
C MET A 31 6.34 -13.47 1.60
N ASP A 32 7.20 -13.82 0.64
CA ASP A 32 8.53 -14.39 0.89
C ASP A 32 9.46 -13.42 1.65
N GLN A 33 9.19 -12.11 1.57
CA GLN A 33 9.87 -11.07 2.34
C GLN A 33 9.20 -10.75 3.70
N GLY A 34 8.18 -11.52 4.09
CA GLY A 34 7.46 -11.35 5.36
C GLY A 34 6.25 -10.41 5.26
N GLY A 35 5.85 -10.02 4.06
CA GLY A 35 4.59 -9.30 3.83
C GLY A 35 3.38 -10.16 4.18
N LYS A 36 2.29 -9.51 4.57
CA LYS A 36 1.07 -10.19 5.04
C LYS A 36 -0.17 -9.48 4.49
N ILE A 37 -1.25 -10.25 4.31
CA ILE A 37 -2.59 -9.68 4.11
C ILE A 37 -2.96 -8.86 5.35
N VAL A 38 -3.51 -7.67 5.14
CA VAL A 38 -4.10 -6.88 6.23
C VAL A 38 -5.45 -7.50 6.55
N THR A 39 -5.55 -8.14 7.71
CA THR A 39 -6.76 -8.85 8.14
C THR A 39 -7.96 -7.91 8.28
N ARG A 40 -9.17 -8.46 8.29
CA ARG A 40 -10.40 -7.70 8.55
C ARG A 40 -10.29 -6.86 9.83
N ASP A 41 -9.89 -7.49 10.94
CA ASP A 41 -9.79 -6.81 12.22
C ASP A 41 -8.78 -5.67 12.20
N ALA A 42 -7.64 -5.87 11.53
CA ALA A 42 -6.62 -4.83 11.37
C ALA A 42 -7.14 -3.66 10.52
N GLN A 43 -7.87 -3.92 9.44
CA GLN A 43 -8.49 -2.86 8.63
C GLN A 43 -9.55 -2.10 9.42
N MET A 44 -10.42 -2.78 10.15
CA MET A 44 -11.45 -2.15 10.99
C MET A 44 -10.83 -1.34 12.15
N ALA A 45 -9.74 -1.80 12.74
CA ALA A 45 -9.01 -1.08 13.79
C ALA A 45 -8.28 0.18 13.28
N LEU A 46 -7.97 0.24 11.99
CA LEU A 46 -7.41 1.45 11.37
C LEU A 46 -8.46 2.55 11.21
N ALA A 47 -9.73 2.21 11.00
CA ALA A 47 -10.79 3.19 10.71
C ALA A 47 -11.06 4.13 11.91
N PRO A 48 -11.21 5.46 11.68
CA PRO A 48 -11.13 6.09 10.36
C PRO A 48 -9.69 6.24 9.87
N PHE A 49 -9.47 6.01 8.57
CA PHE A 49 -8.15 6.18 7.95
C PHE A 49 -8.23 6.86 6.59
N ARG A 50 -7.19 7.62 6.27
CA ARG A 50 -6.98 8.22 4.95
C ARG A 50 -6.16 7.27 4.09
N TYR A 51 -6.61 7.06 2.86
CA TYR A 51 -6.04 6.16 1.89
C TYR A 51 -5.73 6.91 0.60
N GLN A 52 -4.46 7.03 0.26
CA GLN A 52 -4.00 7.71 -0.95
C GLN A 52 -3.38 6.68 -1.90
N TYR A 53 -3.80 6.70 -3.15
CA TYR A 53 -3.38 5.73 -4.15
C TYR A 53 -3.32 6.35 -5.55
N VAL A 54 -2.47 5.76 -6.40
CA VAL A 54 -2.44 6.03 -7.84
C VAL A 54 -3.21 4.93 -8.54
N TRP A 55 -3.99 5.27 -9.53
CA TRP A 55 -4.75 4.28 -10.30
C TRP A 55 -3.80 3.28 -10.98
N PRO A 56 -4.19 2.00 -11.17
CA PRO A 56 -3.32 1.00 -11.79
C PRO A 56 -2.85 1.37 -13.20
N ASN A 57 -3.66 2.13 -13.94
CA ASN A 57 -3.32 2.64 -15.27
C ASN A 57 -2.50 3.95 -15.24
N ARG A 58 -2.22 4.50 -14.05
CA ARG A 58 -1.52 5.77 -13.82
C ARG A 58 -2.15 7.01 -14.46
N LEU A 59 -3.44 6.95 -14.80
CA LEU A 59 -4.18 8.07 -15.37
C LEU A 59 -4.83 8.97 -14.31
N GLY A 60 -4.68 8.65 -13.04
CA GLY A 60 -5.23 9.43 -11.95
C GLY A 60 -4.79 8.94 -10.58
N GLU A 61 -5.27 9.60 -9.56
CA GLU A 61 -5.06 9.25 -8.16
C GLU A 61 -6.32 9.45 -7.34
N GLY A 62 -6.39 8.82 -6.17
CA GLY A 62 -7.47 8.96 -5.22
C GLY A 62 -6.96 9.29 -3.83
N ASP A 63 -7.76 10.06 -3.12
CA ASP A 63 -7.59 10.44 -1.72
C ASP A 63 -8.91 10.23 -0.99
N LEU A 64 -9.04 9.08 -0.31
CA LEU A 64 -10.29 8.64 0.30
C LEU A 64 -10.13 8.53 1.82
N ILE A 65 -11.21 8.84 2.54
CA ILE A 65 -11.35 8.62 3.98
C ILE A 65 -12.33 7.48 4.20
N PHE A 66 -11.85 6.39 4.76
CA PHE A 66 -12.62 5.21 5.14
C PHE A 66 -13.07 5.36 6.60
N LYS A 67 -14.36 5.41 6.84
CA LYS A 67 -14.94 5.64 8.17
C LYS A 67 -15.33 4.33 8.85
N ALA A 68 -15.36 4.34 10.18
CA ALA A 68 -15.70 3.15 10.97
C ALA A 68 -17.15 2.66 10.77
N ASP A 69 -18.04 3.51 10.32
CA ASP A 69 -19.44 3.19 10.01
C ASP A 69 -19.63 2.50 8.64
N GLY A 70 -18.54 2.21 7.92
CA GLY A 70 -18.57 1.59 6.59
C GLY A 70 -18.83 2.58 5.45
N THR A 71 -18.89 3.87 5.72
CA THR A 71 -18.96 4.91 4.67
C THR A 71 -17.56 5.37 4.26
N LEU A 72 -17.46 5.96 3.08
CA LEU A 72 -16.26 6.64 2.62
C LEU A 72 -16.61 7.95 1.91
N ASP A 73 -15.70 8.89 1.98
CA ASP A 73 -15.71 10.11 1.17
C ASP A 73 -14.28 10.51 0.77
N GLY A 74 -14.17 11.46 -0.15
CA GLY A 74 -12.91 11.99 -0.61
C GLY A 74 -12.96 12.53 -2.03
N THR A 75 -11.84 12.43 -2.74
CA THR A 75 -11.72 12.92 -4.12
C THR A 75 -10.92 11.94 -4.98
N GLU A 76 -11.18 12.00 -6.28
CA GLU A 76 -10.34 11.39 -7.30
C GLU A 76 -9.95 12.40 -8.36
N ASP A 77 -8.70 12.37 -8.79
CA ASP A 77 -8.13 13.25 -9.80
C ASP A 77 -7.81 12.46 -11.06
N HIS A 78 -8.18 12.98 -12.22
CA HIS A 78 -7.84 12.43 -13.51
C HIS A 78 -6.80 13.31 -14.20
N TYR A 79 -5.59 12.81 -14.42
CA TYR A 79 -4.44 13.61 -14.85
C TYR A 79 -4.58 14.21 -16.24
N SER A 80 -5.08 13.45 -17.21
CA SER A 80 -5.15 13.93 -18.60
C SER A 80 -6.26 14.96 -18.81
N SER A 81 -7.38 14.83 -18.14
CA SER A 81 -8.47 15.82 -18.20
C SER A 81 -8.29 16.97 -17.20
N ARG A 82 -7.35 16.83 -16.24
CA ARG A 82 -7.14 17.79 -15.14
C ARG A 82 -8.43 18.12 -14.38
N THR A 83 -9.25 17.07 -14.16
CA THR A 83 -10.52 17.18 -13.45
C THR A 83 -10.48 16.39 -12.17
N THR A 84 -11.11 16.94 -11.14
CA THR A 84 -11.32 16.32 -9.83
C THR A 84 -12.79 15.98 -9.66
N SER A 85 -13.08 14.81 -9.13
CA SER A 85 -14.44 14.42 -8.75
C SER A 85 -14.51 14.12 -7.25
N PRO A 86 -15.51 14.67 -6.54
CA PRO A 86 -15.88 14.14 -5.23
C PRO A 86 -16.26 12.66 -5.34
N ALA A 87 -15.81 11.89 -4.36
CA ALA A 87 -16.10 10.47 -4.22
C ALA A 87 -16.87 10.25 -2.92
N VAL A 88 -18.02 9.58 -3.00
CA VAL A 88 -18.79 9.15 -1.83
C VAL A 88 -19.25 7.72 -2.02
N GLY A 89 -19.30 6.96 -0.92
CA GLY A 89 -19.70 5.56 -1.05
C GLY A 89 -19.64 4.77 0.25
N THR A 90 -19.50 3.47 0.09
CA THR A 90 -19.37 2.49 1.18
C THR A 90 -18.22 1.55 0.95
N TRP A 91 -17.73 0.98 2.04
CA TRP A 91 -16.69 -0.03 2.00
C TRP A 91 -17.02 -1.18 2.96
N THR A 92 -16.55 -2.36 2.63
CA THR A 92 -16.69 -3.57 3.42
C THR A 92 -15.41 -4.37 3.38
N VAL A 93 -15.20 -5.22 4.38
CA VAL A 93 -14.10 -6.21 4.43
C VAL A 93 -14.70 -7.56 4.77
N ASP A 94 -14.41 -8.58 3.98
CA ASP A 94 -14.83 -9.94 4.26
C ASP A 94 -13.93 -10.63 5.30
N GLU A 95 -14.30 -11.84 5.73
CA GLU A 95 -13.56 -12.62 6.72
C GLU A 95 -12.12 -12.93 6.30
N ALA A 96 -11.87 -13.01 5.00
CA ALA A 96 -10.54 -13.30 4.45
C ALA A 96 -9.66 -12.04 4.31
N GLY A 97 -10.21 -10.84 4.61
CA GLY A 97 -9.51 -9.57 4.52
C GLY A 97 -9.62 -8.86 3.17
N LYS A 98 -10.45 -9.38 2.24
CA LYS A 98 -10.71 -8.71 0.97
C LYS A 98 -11.56 -7.48 1.18
N GLN A 99 -11.06 -6.33 0.76
CA GLN A 99 -11.74 -5.05 0.85
C GLN A 99 -12.51 -4.75 -0.44
N CYS A 100 -13.77 -4.35 -0.30
CA CYS A 100 -14.62 -3.94 -1.42
C CYS A 100 -15.11 -2.51 -1.19
N VAL A 101 -15.15 -1.72 -2.27
CA VAL A 101 -15.55 -0.32 -2.29
C VAL A 101 -16.58 -0.09 -3.38
N LYS A 102 -17.72 0.49 -3.00
CA LYS A 102 -18.74 1.00 -3.92
C LYS A 102 -18.81 2.49 -3.79
N LYS A 103 -18.50 3.24 -4.85
CA LYS A 103 -18.46 4.69 -4.81
C LYS A 103 -19.07 5.33 -6.04
N THR A 104 -19.55 6.55 -5.86
CA THR A 104 -20.01 7.44 -6.93
C THR A 104 -19.04 8.60 -7.06
N LEU A 105 -18.63 8.90 -8.27
CA LEU A 105 -17.78 10.02 -8.67
C LEU A 105 -18.70 11.07 -9.32
N SER A 106 -19.15 12.03 -8.53
CA SER A 106 -20.28 12.90 -8.90
C SER A 106 -19.99 13.81 -10.09
N ALA A 107 -18.77 14.36 -10.18
CA ALA A 107 -18.41 15.24 -11.29
C ALA A 107 -18.29 14.50 -12.64
N TRP A 108 -18.09 13.19 -12.60
CA TRP A 108 -17.95 12.36 -13.80
C TRP A 108 -19.17 11.48 -14.05
N ASN A 109 -20.19 11.57 -13.20
CA ASN A 109 -21.40 10.74 -13.25
C ASN A 109 -21.06 9.23 -13.39
N THR A 110 -20.03 8.78 -12.67
CA THR A 110 -19.51 7.41 -12.76
C THR A 110 -19.71 6.70 -11.43
N LYS A 111 -20.08 5.41 -11.52
CA LYS A 111 -20.11 4.50 -10.38
C LYS A 111 -18.99 3.48 -10.51
N SER A 112 -18.36 3.14 -9.39
CA SER A 112 -17.29 2.17 -9.32
C SER A 112 -17.61 1.14 -8.24
N ASP A 113 -17.40 -0.13 -8.55
CA ASP A 113 -17.51 -1.26 -7.62
C ASP A 113 -16.23 -2.10 -7.77
N LEU A 114 -15.33 -1.99 -6.83
CA LEU A 114 -13.99 -2.55 -6.89
C LEU A 114 -13.67 -3.30 -5.60
N CYS A 115 -13.01 -4.45 -5.74
CA CYS A 115 -12.49 -5.21 -4.62
C CYS A 115 -11.01 -5.50 -4.82
N TRP A 116 -10.27 -5.54 -3.72
CA TRP A 116 -8.84 -5.88 -3.72
C TRP A 116 -8.41 -6.52 -2.41
N TRP A 117 -7.23 -7.10 -2.41
CA TRP A 117 -6.56 -7.64 -1.25
C TRP A 117 -5.48 -6.65 -0.80
N PRO A 118 -5.59 -6.05 0.40
CA PRO A 118 -4.56 -5.20 0.94
C PRO A 118 -3.46 -6.04 1.61
N TYR A 119 -2.22 -5.65 1.37
CA TYR A 119 -1.02 -6.26 1.94
C TYR A 119 -0.19 -5.20 2.65
N GLN A 120 0.60 -5.62 3.64
CA GLN A 120 1.55 -4.78 4.34
C GLN A 120 2.91 -5.47 4.44
N LEU A 121 3.98 -4.72 4.17
CA LEU A 121 5.37 -5.11 4.42
C LEU A 121 6.07 -3.94 5.14
N GLY A 122 6.38 -4.12 6.43
CA GLY A 122 6.86 -3.02 7.26
C GLY A 122 5.83 -1.88 7.34
N ASP A 123 6.22 -0.70 6.94
CA ASP A 123 5.40 0.52 6.86
C ASP A 123 4.71 0.72 5.49
N LYS A 124 4.99 -0.15 4.52
CA LYS A 124 4.48 -0.03 3.16
C LYS A 124 3.22 -0.86 2.95
N PHE A 125 2.28 -0.28 2.23
CA PHE A 125 1.04 -0.93 1.83
C PHE A 125 1.00 -1.18 0.32
N PHE A 126 0.36 -2.29 -0.04
CA PHE A 126 0.17 -2.73 -1.42
C PHE A 126 -1.23 -3.28 -1.58
N VAL A 127 -1.72 -3.33 -2.81
CA VAL A 127 -2.99 -3.99 -3.14
C VAL A 127 -2.81 -4.91 -4.34
N SER A 128 -3.61 -5.97 -4.37
CA SER A 128 -3.72 -6.87 -5.52
C SER A 128 -5.21 -7.20 -5.77
N ASN A 129 -5.58 -7.45 -7.01
CA ASN A 129 -6.92 -7.90 -7.37
C ASN A 129 -7.14 -9.40 -7.08
N THR A 130 -6.10 -10.12 -6.71
CA THR A 130 -6.14 -11.53 -6.32
C THR A 130 -5.22 -11.77 -5.13
N ASN A 131 -5.48 -12.83 -4.36
CA ASN A 131 -4.62 -13.31 -3.29
C ASN A 131 -3.68 -14.44 -3.72
N GLU A 132 -3.66 -14.79 -4.99
CA GLU A 132 -2.73 -15.78 -5.53
C GLU A 132 -1.30 -15.23 -5.58
N ARG A 133 -0.31 -16.12 -5.41
CA ARG A 133 1.12 -15.73 -5.39
C ARG A 133 1.58 -14.99 -6.65
N THR A 134 0.95 -15.27 -7.80
CA THR A 134 1.23 -14.60 -9.08
C THR A 134 0.54 -13.24 -9.23
N GLY A 135 -0.34 -12.87 -8.28
CA GLY A 135 -1.09 -11.62 -8.30
C GLY A 135 -0.16 -10.41 -8.35
N ARG A 136 -0.41 -9.52 -9.32
CA ARG A 136 0.35 -8.27 -9.45
C ARG A 136 0.05 -7.34 -8.28
N LEU A 137 1.10 -6.75 -7.73
CA LEU A 137 1.00 -5.74 -6.69
C LEU A 137 0.98 -4.32 -7.27
N SER A 138 0.15 -3.49 -6.68
CA SER A 138 0.18 -2.03 -6.86
C SER A 138 0.51 -1.38 -5.52
N PRO A 139 1.53 -0.53 -5.45
CA PRO A 139 1.86 0.17 -4.22
C PRO A 139 0.77 1.18 -3.89
N VAL A 140 0.47 1.31 -2.60
CA VAL A 140 -0.37 2.37 -2.05
C VAL A 140 0.53 3.55 -1.66
N LYS A 141 0.11 4.76 -1.98
CA LYS A 141 0.90 5.97 -1.72
C LYS A 141 1.02 6.23 -0.21
N SER A 142 -0.08 6.13 0.51
CA SER A 142 -0.11 6.18 1.97
C SER A 142 -1.40 5.62 2.56
N VAL A 143 -1.29 5.09 3.79
CA VAL A 143 -2.42 4.75 4.67
C VAL A 143 -2.15 5.42 6.01
N THR A 144 -3.01 6.35 6.42
CA THR A 144 -2.80 7.13 7.65
C THR A 144 -4.02 7.03 8.54
N LYS A 145 -3.85 6.50 9.75
CA LYS A 145 -4.91 6.48 10.75
C LYS A 145 -5.25 7.91 11.15
N LEU A 146 -6.54 8.26 11.14
CA LEU A 146 -7.01 9.55 11.59
C LEU A 146 -7.34 9.50 13.08
N GLN A 147 -7.11 10.62 13.78
CA GLN A 147 -7.55 10.77 15.16
C GLN A 147 -9.07 11.00 15.17
N GLN A 148 -9.74 10.35 16.09
CA GLN A 148 -11.15 10.61 16.39
C GLN A 148 -11.30 11.84 17.27
#